data_269d3921471c48f6f71889db43311f85
#
_entry.id   269d3921471c48f6f71889db43311f85
#
_cell.length_a   1.000
_cell.length_b   1.000
_cell.length_c   1.000
_cell.angle_alpha   90.00
_cell.angle_beta   90.00
_cell.angle_gamma   90.00
#
_symmetry.space_group_name_H-M   'P 1'
#
loop_
_entity.id
_entity.type
_entity.pdbx_description
1 polymer ?
#
loop_
_entity_poly.entity_id
_entity_poly.type
_entity_poly.pdbx_seq_one_letter_code
_entity_poly.pdbx_strand_id
1 'polypeptide(L)'
;PSSAASDVYKRQACDMTDFGDINKDPNEPSEANTGMLFTYACTYVKYFSMNSNYYYPWTQMYPGYMSEKNNNQYGAFGGPTMSTSSYYLYPLKNCEKIIDFNSDEAEKGKPAIVQFGDNANQIAVARTLMGFIYMHLTDALGPLPYTEAFQAGEENFTPVFDSQETIYAKLDADLREAYNQFNESGSLSTADILFDGDIRAWKKLNASTRMMLAIKLADVDPAEGRSRFAQAYADGGIEENAYNLNYTFEANTVGYLYYNGVNNNYNFVPNKYYVDQLKELKDNRLFSTCSLIPFGKTQAEAGVTDEDLKNFDKYQGMPLGIESADVNTWNKVCCFYNPSLTQVTSTFPIITAARMLLIEAEAAQRGWIQADPAQLYAAGVKASFEQWGAEGVDEYLAQEAVAYTGTDADKINKIALQRWISGFMADGFEAWSDWRRFDIPKLEVGPVCTTIDHIPYRHQFDSEIYQGNLENYEAAVKADLNGDDSREQRVWWNRR
;
A
#
# COMPACT_ATOMS: atom_id res chain seq x y z
N PRO A 1 -61.69 46.54 5.33
CA PRO A 1 -60.41 46.95 4.72
C PRO A 1 -59.27 46.21 5.38
N SER A 2 -59.00 44.98 5.01
CA SER A 2 -57.84 44.22 5.48
C SER A 2 -57.43 43.05 4.57
N SER A 3 -57.93 43.04 3.30
CA SER A 3 -57.56 41.95 2.36
C SER A 3 -56.36 42.28 1.45
N ALA A 4 -55.98 43.56 1.34
CA ALA A 4 -54.84 43.95 0.47
C ALA A 4 -53.44 43.72 1.09
N ALA A 5 -53.33 43.70 2.42
CA ALA A 5 -52.01 43.48 3.10
C ALA A 5 -51.59 41.98 3.14
N SER A 6 -52.56 41.07 3.05
CA SER A 6 -52.27 39.63 3.03
C SER A 6 -51.81 39.11 1.67
N ASP A 7 -52.20 39.80 0.59
CA ASP A 7 -51.81 39.41 -0.79
C ASP A 7 -50.37 39.84 -1.16
N VAL A 8 -49.87 40.92 -0.53
CA VAL A 8 -48.49 41.38 -0.76
C VAL A 8 -47.48 40.42 -0.10
N TYR A 9 -47.80 39.87 1.09
CA TYR A 9 -46.94 38.88 1.75
C TYR A 9 -46.95 37.51 1.07
N LYS A 10 -48.07 37.15 0.43
CA LYS A 10 -48.13 35.88 -0.34
C LYS A 10 -47.39 35.94 -1.68
N ARG A 11 -47.25 37.10 -2.29
CA ARG A 11 -46.49 37.25 -3.54
C ARG A 11 -45.01 37.37 -3.33
N GLN A 12 -44.53 37.79 -2.17
CA GLN A 12 -43.10 37.80 -1.84
C GLN A 12 -42.55 36.40 -1.44
N ALA A 13 -43.40 35.44 -1.11
CA ALA A 13 -42.98 34.10 -0.76
C ALA A 13 -42.89 33.13 -1.96
N CYS A 14 -43.33 33.52 -3.14
CA CYS A 14 -43.36 32.66 -4.32
C CYS A 14 -42.19 32.88 -5.32
N ASP A 15 -41.42 33.97 -5.14
CA ASP A 15 -40.29 34.27 -6.04
C ASP A 15 -38.90 33.92 -5.45
N MET A 16 -38.86 33.19 -4.33
CA MET A 16 -37.59 32.77 -3.70
C MET A 16 -37.18 31.34 -4.06
N THR A 17 -37.61 30.78 -5.17
CA THR A 17 -37.22 29.46 -5.65
C THR A 17 -36.13 29.46 -6.69
N ASP A 18 -35.80 30.62 -7.23
CA ASP A 18 -34.64 30.77 -8.10
C ASP A 18 -33.56 31.57 -7.36
N PHE A 19 -32.72 30.86 -6.64
CA PHE A 19 -31.55 31.45 -6.03
C PHE A 19 -30.43 31.73 -7.04
N GLY A 20 -30.68 31.51 -8.34
CA GLY A 20 -29.71 31.73 -9.40
C GLY A 20 -28.35 31.12 -9.09
N ASP A 21 -27.30 31.83 -9.41
CA ASP A 21 -25.91 31.38 -9.20
C ASP A 21 -25.38 31.55 -7.76
N ILE A 22 -26.22 31.93 -6.78
CA ILE A 22 -25.79 32.12 -5.36
C ILE A 22 -25.26 30.82 -4.74
N ASN A 23 -25.69 29.67 -5.21
CA ASN A 23 -25.22 28.35 -4.76
C ASN A 23 -24.15 27.75 -5.66
N LYS A 24 -23.69 28.49 -6.67
CA LYS A 24 -22.53 28.07 -7.46
C LYS A 24 -21.29 28.76 -6.91
N ASP A 25 -20.43 28.02 -6.25
CA ASP A 25 -19.10 28.53 -5.94
C ASP A 25 -18.35 28.72 -7.27
N PRO A 26 -17.95 29.95 -7.61
CA PRO A 26 -17.21 30.20 -8.85
C PRO A 26 -15.85 29.53 -8.88
N ASN A 27 -15.37 29.00 -7.73
CA ASN A 27 -14.13 28.25 -7.60
C ASN A 27 -14.37 26.72 -7.56
N GLU A 28 -15.61 26.26 -7.47
CA GLU A 28 -15.94 24.85 -7.66
C GLU A 28 -16.16 24.55 -9.14
N PRO A 29 -15.54 23.49 -9.68
CA PRO A 29 -15.79 23.06 -11.05
C PRO A 29 -17.28 22.73 -11.21
N SER A 30 -17.95 23.37 -12.16
CA SER A 30 -19.36 23.12 -12.44
C SER A 30 -19.65 21.73 -13.02
N GLU A 31 -18.60 21.02 -13.46
CA GLU A 31 -18.64 19.66 -13.98
C GLU A 31 -17.47 18.86 -13.44
N ALA A 32 -17.72 17.61 -13.05
CA ALA A 32 -16.65 16.69 -12.70
C ALA A 32 -15.78 16.42 -13.93
N ASN A 33 -14.45 16.54 -13.78
CA ASN A 33 -13.50 16.20 -14.83
C ASN A 33 -12.65 14.99 -14.42
N THR A 34 -12.24 14.21 -15.40
CA THR A 34 -11.54 12.95 -15.16
C THR A 34 -10.17 13.14 -14.48
N GLY A 35 -9.50 14.29 -14.72
CA GLY A 35 -8.22 14.59 -14.06
C GLY A 35 -8.35 14.74 -12.55
N MET A 36 -9.37 15.47 -12.08
CA MET A 36 -9.62 15.64 -10.63
C MET A 36 -10.00 14.31 -9.97
N LEU A 37 -10.85 13.51 -10.62
CA LEU A 37 -11.20 12.18 -10.13
C LEU A 37 -9.97 11.29 -10.03
N PHE A 38 -9.09 11.35 -11.03
CA PHE A 38 -7.87 10.55 -11.07
C PHE A 38 -6.85 11.00 -10.01
N THR A 39 -6.55 12.30 -9.93
CA THR A 39 -5.67 12.85 -8.88
C THR A 39 -6.13 12.41 -7.50
N TYR A 40 -7.44 12.52 -7.21
CA TYR A 40 -7.97 12.09 -5.92
C TYR A 40 -7.84 10.59 -5.68
N ALA A 41 -8.14 9.76 -6.68
CA ALA A 41 -7.96 8.30 -6.57
C ALA A 41 -6.50 7.92 -6.30
N CYS A 42 -5.55 8.57 -6.98
CA CYS A 42 -4.11 8.36 -6.77
C CYS A 42 -3.66 8.66 -5.33
N THR A 43 -4.32 9.58 -4.62
CA THR A 43 -3.95 9.87 -3.21
C THR A 43 -4.12 8.67 -2.28
N TYR A 44 -4.89 7.65 -2.65
CA TYR A 44 -5.17 6.49 -1.81
C TYR A 44 -4.04 5.43 -1.82
N VAL A 45 -3.14 5.45 -2.80
CA VAL A 45 -2.04 4.47 -2.86
C VAL A 45 -1.11 4.56 -1.65
N LYS A 46 -0.96 5.76 -1.07
CA LYS A 46 -0.14 5.98 0.14
C LYS A 46 -0.56 5.12 1.33
N TYR A 47 -1.84 4.75 1.40
CA TYR A 47 -2.36 4.02 2.55
C TYR A 47 -1.95 2.56 2.59
N PHE A 48 -1.39 2.02 1.50
CA PHE A 48 -0.83 0.67 1.47
C PHE A 48 0.62 0.61 1.96
N SER A 49 1.35 1.71 1.89
CA SER A 49 2.65 1.86 2.57
C SER A 49 2.46 2.41 3.98
N MET A 50 1.65 3.46 4.08
CA MET A 50 1.39 4.21 5.31
C MET A 50 -0.11 4.29 5.48
N ASN A 51 -0.68 3.48 6.33
CA ASN A 51 -2.11 3.39 6.56
C ASN A 51 -2.76 4.77 6.79
N SER A 52 -4.04 4.88 6.48
CA SER A 52 -4.87 6.09 6.63
C SER A 52 -5.01 6.58 8.06
N ASN A 53 -4.81 5.70 9.04
CA ASN A 53 -4.95 6.04 10.44
C ASN A 53 -3.59 6.40 11.06
N TYR A 54 -3.35 7.68 11.23
CA TYR A 54 -2.19 8.22 11.92
C TYR A 54 -1.93 7.57 13.29
N TYR A 55 -2.99 7.16 13.98
CA TYR A 55 -2.88 6.56 15.31
C TYR A 55 -2.63 5.05 15.29
N TYR A 56 -2.79 4.39 14.14
CA TYR A 56 -2.58 2.95 14.03
C TYR A 56 -1.90 2.55 12.71
N PRO A 57 -0.58 2.69 12.65
CA PRO A 57 0.19 2.41 11.42
C PRO A 57 0.43 0.90 11.22
N TRP A 58 -0.65 0.13 11.09
CA TRP A 58 -0.59 -1.32 11.02
C TRP A 58 0.26 -1.84 9.84
N THR A 59 0.28 -1.15 8.71
CA THR A 59 1.13 -1.50 7.56
C THR A 59 2.63 -1.50 7.88
N GLN A 60 3.05 -0.79 8.92
CA GLN A 60 4.43 -0.79 9.40
C GLN A 60 4.62 -1.62 10.68
N MET A 61 3.54 -1.85 11.44
CA MET A 61 3.60 -2.62 12.69
C MET A 61 3.49 -4.12 12.47
N TYR A 62 2.60 -4.58 11.57
CA TYR A 62 2.42 -6.01 11.30
C TYR A 62 3.70 -6.68 10.75
N PRO A 63 4.44 -6.09 9.81
CA PRO A 63 5.71 -6.64 9.38
C PRO A 63 6.87 -6.43 10.38
N GLY A 64 6.65 -5.79 11.52
CA GLY A 64 7.69 -5.61 12.53
C GLY A 64 8.69 -4.48 12.22
N TYR A 65 8.25 -3.42 11.54
CA TYR A 65 9.13 -2.28 11.22
C TYR A 65 9.04 -1.13 12.21
N MET A 66 7.88 -0.97 12.84
CA MET A 66 7.55 0.18 13.68
C MET A 66 7.07 -0.27 15.05
N SER A 67 7.44 0.47 16.08
CA SER A 67 6.97 0.30 17.45
C SER A 67 6.54 1.61 18.07
N GLU A 68 5.65 1.52 19.05
CA GLU A 68 5.25 2.66 19.87
C GLU A 68 6.29 2.95 20.95
N LYS A 69 6.51 4.25 21.17
CA LYS A 69 7.45 4.74 22.17
C LYS A 69 6.77 5.25 23.43
N ASN A 70 5.62 5.91 23.31
CA ASN A 70 4.95 6.55 24.43
C ASN A 70 3.66 5.83 24.84
N ASN A 71 3.13 4.98 23.98
CA ASN A 71 1.94 4.22 24.18
C ASN A 71 2.14 2.84 23.55
N ASN A 72 1.81 1.78 24.24
CA ASN A 72 1.94 0.41 23.74
C ASN A 72 0.59 -0.22 23.37
N GLN A 73 -0.45 0.59 23.22
CA GLN A 73 -1.81 0.16 22.94
C GLN A 73 -1.94 -0.55 21.58
N TYR A 74 -1.25 -0.05 20.58
CA TYR A 74 -1.35 -0.59 19.22
C TYR A 74 -0.57 -1.88 19.04
N GLY A 75 0.49 -2.08 19.81
CA GLY A 75 1.23 -3.34 19.87
C GLY A 75 0.42 -4.52 20.41
N ALA A 76 -0.75 -4.28 20.98
CA ALA A 76 -1.73 -5.30 21.32
C ALA A 76 -2.60 -5.75 20.13
N PHE A 77 -2.39 -5.17 18.95
CA PHE A 77 -3.18 -5.40 17.72
C PHE A 77 -4.71 -5.21 17.90
N GLY A 78 -5.13 -4.48 18.94
CA GLY A 78 -6.53 -4.17 19.22
C GLY A 78 -7.08 -2.93 18.49
N GLY A 79 -6.30 -2.35 17.57
CA GLY A 79 -6.66 -1.15 16.83
C GLY A 79 -7.82 -1.31 15.86
N PRO A 80 -8.26 -0.21 15.22
CA PRO A 80 -9.38 -0.23 14.29
C PRO A 80 -9.11 -1.14 13.09
N THR A 81 -10.18 -1.67 12.53
CA THR A 81 -10.15 -2.38 11.26
C THR A 81 -9.85 -1.42 10.11
N MET A 82 -9.49 -1.94 8.95
CA MET A 82 -9.36 -1.16 7.73
C MET A 82 -10.74 -0.67 7.29
N SER A 83 -10.90 0.62 7.00
CA SER A 83 -12.15 1.16 6.45
C SER A 83 -12.30 0.77 4.99
N THR A 84 -12.91 -0.37 4.74
CA THR A 84 -13.12 -0.94 3.40
C THR A 84 -14.07 -0.07 2.58
N SER A 85 -15.13 0.43 3.20
CA SER A 85 -16.12 1.31 2.58
C SER A 85 -15.49 2.56 1.96
N SER A 86 -14.48 3.14 2.61
CA SER A 86 -13.78 4.31 2.09
C SER A 86 -13.11 4.06 0.74
N TYR A 87 -12.58 2.84 0.49
CA TYR A 87 -11.97 2.51 -0.79
C TYR A 87 -13.00 2.38 -1.91
N TYR A 88 -14.18 1.84 -1.60
CA TYR A 88 -15.29 1.79 -2.58
C TYR A 88 -15.86 3.16 -2.89
N LEU A 89 -16.10 3.97 -1.86
CA LEU A 89 -16.73 5.30 -1.99
C LEU A 89 -15.86 6.32 -2.72
N TYR A 90 -14.54 6.20 -2.60
CA TYR A 90 -13.62 7.22 -3.09
C TYR A 90 -12.75 6.74 -4.27
N PRO A 91 -11.63 6.01 -4.10
CA PRO A 91 -10.75 5.73 -5.23
C PRO A 91 -11.38 4.82 -6.27
N LEU A 92 -12.05 3.73 -5.86
CA LEU A 92 -12.66 2.78 -6.80
C LEU A 92 -13.81 3.41 -7.56
N LYS A 93 -14.70 4.16 -6.87
CA LYS A 93 -15.80 4.87 -7.51
C LYS A 93 -15.32 5.94 -8.48
N ASN A 94 -14.25 6.65 -8.16
CA ASN A 94 -13.67 7.64 -9.07
C ASN A 94 -13.09 6.98 -10.32
N CYS A 95 -12.38 5.87 -10.17
CA CYS A 95 -11.86 5.11 -11.31
C CYS A 95 -12.99 4.58 -12.19
N GLU A 96 -14.06 4.05 -11.60
CA GLU A 96 -15.25 3.62 -12.32
C GLU A 96 -15.84 4.77 -13.15
N LYS A 97 -16.00 5.96 -12.55
CA LYS A 97 -16.49 7.15 -13.25
C LYS A 97 -15.56 7.60 -14.38
N ILE A 98 -14.24 7.47 -14.24
CA ILE A 98 -13.30 7.74 -15.32
C ILE A 98 -13.54 6.78 -16.49
N ILE A 99 -13.75 5.50 -16.21
CA ILE A 99 -14.05 4.49 -17.23
C ILE A 99 -15.37 4.80 -17.92
N ASP A 100 -16.43 5.10 -17.16
CA ASP A 100 -17.73 5.47 -17.68
C ASP A 100 -17.62 6.65 -18.66
N PHE A 101 -17.03 7.78 -18.21
CA PHE A 101 -16.92 9.00 -19.02
C PHE A 101 -16.08 8.80 -20.29
N ASN A 102 -15.05 7.97 -20.24
CA ASN A 102 -14.20 7.71 -21.38
C ASN A 102 -14.78 6.64 -22.33
N SER A 103 -15.79 5.90 -21.90
CA SER A 103 -16.48 4.85 -22.69
C SER A 103 -17.79 5.32 -23.30
N ASP A 104 -18.47 6.29 -22.67
CA ASP A 104 -19.75 6.82 -23.14
C ASP A 104 -19.56 7.70 -24.39
N GLU A 105 -20.22 7.34 -25.49
CA GLU A 105 -20.16 8.07 -26.76
C GLU A 105 -20.60 9.54 -26.65
N ALA A 106 -21.49 9.90 -25.72
CA ALA A 106 -21.94 11.25 -25.49
C ALA A 106 -21.00 12.10 -24.63
N GLU A 107 -20.15 11.45 -23.84
CA GLU A 107 -19.26 12.10 -22.86
C GLU A 107 -17.80 12.15 -23.33
N LYS A 108 -17.27 11.06 -23.89
CA LYS A 108 -15.84 10.83 -24.14
C LYS A 108 -15.14 11.90 -24.99
N GLY A 109 -15.88 12.67 -25.78
CA GLY A 109 -15.37 13.75 -26.63
C GLY A 109 -15.40 15.14 -25.97
N LYS A 110 -15.95 15.27 -24.77
CA LYS A 110 -16.06 16.56 -24.08
C LYS A 110 -14.69 17.10 -23.63
N PRO A 111 -14.50 18.45 -23.65
CA PRO A 111 -13.24 19.04 -23.18
C PRO A 111 -12.85 18.62 -21.76
N ALA A 112 -13.83 18.48 -20.85
CA ALA A 112 -13.62 18.01 -19.48
C ALA A 112 -13.04 16.59 -19.38
N ILE A 113 -13.04 15.83 -20.45
CA ILE A 113 -12.51 14.47 -20.53
C ILE A 113 -11.21 14.45 -21.35
N VAL A 114 -11.26 14.88 -22.61
CA VAL A 114 -10.12 14.72 -23.55
C VAL A 114 -8.89 15.56 -23.18
N GLN A 115 -9.05 16.64 -22.40
CA GLN A 115 -7.93 17.44 -21.93
C GLN A 115 -6.98 16.69 -21.00
N PHE A 116 -7.40 15.54 -20.44
CA PHE A 116 -6.59 14.72 -19.52
C PHE A 116 -5.90 13.53 -20.20
N GLY A 117 -5.99 13.44 -21.51
CA GLY A 117 -5.30 12.46 -22.34
C GLY A 117 -6.25 11.62 -23.18
N ASP A 118 -5.69 10.67 -23.91
CA ASP A 118 -6.44 9.74 -24.73
C ASP A 118 -7.40 8.90 -23.88
N ASN A 119 -8.63 8.72 -24.34
CA ASN A 119 -9.64 7.91 -23.64
C ASN A 119 -9.12 6.51 -23.29
N ALA A 120 -8.42 5.85 -24.23
CA ALA A 120 -7.85 4.52 -23.99
C ALA A 120 -6.85 4.52 -22.84
N ASN A 121 -5.97 5.51 -22.74
CA ASN A 121 -4.99 5.64 -21.65
C ASN A 121 -5.67 5.97 -20.32
N GLN A 122 -6.65 6.85 -20.31
CA GLN A 122 -7.43 7.18 -19.10
C GLN A 122 -8.14 5.94 -18.55
N ILE A 123 -8.75 5.09 -19.39
CA ILE A 123 -9.37 3.83 -18.99
C ILE A 123 -8.32 2.87 -18.46
N ALA A 124 -7.20 2.71 -19.18
CA ALA A 124 -6.13 1.77 -18.80
C ALA A 124 -5.49 2.10 -17.44
N VAL A 125 -5.22 3.39 -17.15
CA VAL A 125 -4.69 3.79 -15.84
C VAL A 125 -5.72 3.63 -14.73
N ALA A 126 -7.01 3.95 -14.98
CA ALA A 126 -8.07 3.76 -14.01
C ALA A 126 -8.23 2.26 -13.64
N ARG A 127 -8.28 1.37 -14.64
CA ARG A 127 -8.32 -0.08 -14.42
C ARG A 127 -7.08 -0.60 -13.70
N THR A 128 -5.89 -0.10 -14.04
CA THR A 128 -4.64 -0.48 -13.36
C THR A 128 -4.67 -0.08 -11.89
N LEU A 129 -5.10 1.15 -11.59
CA LEU A 129 -5.23 1.63 -10.21
C LEU A 129 -6.30 0.86 -9.43
N MET A 130 -7.46 0.57 -10.04
CA MET A 130 -8.48 -0.29 -9.45
C MET A 130 -7.91 -1.67 -9.12
N GLY A 131 -7.21 -2.28 -10.07
CA GLY A 131 -6.59 -3.59 -9.89
C GLY A 131 -5.58 -3.61 -8.74
N PHE A 132 -4.73 -2.60 -8.64
CA PHE A 132 -3.79 -2.42 -7.56
C PHE A 132 -4.51 -2.31 -6.20
N ILE A 133 -5.56 -1.50 -6.12
CA ILE A 133 -6.35 -1.32 -4.88
C ILE A 133 -7.06 -2.62 -4.50
N TYR A 134 -7.75 -3.28 -5.43
CA TYR A 134 -8.47 -4.53 -5.15
C TYR A 134 -7.54 -5.67 -4.72
N MET A 135 -6.34 -5.78 -5.30
CA MET A 135 -5.33 -6.73 -4.83
C MET A 135 -5.07 -6.56 -3.32
N HIS A 136 -4.80 -5.34 -2.88
CA HIS A 136 -4.53 -5.07 -1.47
C HIS A 136 -5.76 -5.30 -0.58
N LEU A 137 -6.94 -4.91 -1.04
CA LEU A 137 -8.18 -5.11 -0.28
C LEU A 137 -8.47 -6.59 -0.06
N THR A 138 -8.44 -7.40 -1.13
CA THR A 138 -8.69 -8.84 -1.00
C THR A 138 -7.59 -9.56 -0.21
N ASP A 139 -6.34 -9.09 -0.30
CA ASP A 139 -5.22 -9.63 0.50
C ASP A 139 -5.36 -9.32 2.00
N ALA A 140 -6.01 -8.21 2.33
CA ALA A 140 -6.30 -7.85 3.71
C ALA A 140 -7.53 -8.59 4.28
N LEU A 141 -8.55 -8.82 3.46
CA LEU A 141 -9.90 -9.17 3.92
C LEU A 141 -10.39 -10.55 3.43
N GLY A 142 -9.92 -11.02 2.27
CA GLY A 142 -10.44 -12.21 1.59
C GLY A 142 -11.56 -11.86 0.61
N PRO A 143 -12.79 -12.40 0.77
CA PRO A 143 -13.90 -12.16 -0.15
C PRO A 143 -14.35 -10.71 -0.14
N LEU A 144 -14.76 -10.17 -1.30
CA LEU A 144 -15.20 -8.78 -1.48
C LEU A 144 -16.22 -8.65 -2.60
N PRO A 145 -17.10 -7.65 -2.59
CA PRO A 145 -17.84 -7.25 -3.78
C PRO A 145 -16.87 -6.83 -4.91
N TYR A 146 -16.83 -7.56 -6.00
CA TYR A 146 -15.98 -7.30 -7.15
C TYR A 146 -16.77 -7.32 -8.46
N THR A 147 -17.36 -8.47 -8.81
CA THR A 147 -18.03 -8.65 -10.11
C THR A 147 -19.33 -7.87 -10.23
N GLU A 148 -20.00 -7.60 -9.12
CA GLU A 148 -21.26 -6.84 -9.06
C GLU A 148 -21.07 -5.48 -8.39
N ALA A 149 -19.81 -5.06 -8.13
CA ALA A 149 -19.54 -3.74 -7.57
C ALA A 149 -20.00 -2.63 -8.54
N PHE A 150 -20.49 -1.52 -7.97
CA PHE A 150 -20.92 -0.31 -8.69
C PHE A 150 -22.15 -0.45 -9.59
N GLN A 151 -22.92 -1.54 -9.50
CA GLN A 151 -24.11 -1.80 -10.29
C GLN A 151 -25.42 -1.18 -9.72
N ALA A 152 -25.31 -0.18 -8.86
CA ALA A 152 -26.49 0.50 -8.29
C ALA A 152 -27.37 1.16 -9.36
N GLY A 153 -26.81 1.57 -10.50
CA GLY A 153 -27.54 2.06 -11.66
C GLY A 153 -28.42 1.01 -12.35
N GLU A 154 -28.11 -0.28 -12.12
CA GLU A 154 -28.84 -1.45 -12.56
C GLU A 154 -29.77 -1.99 -11.45
N GLU A 155 -30.02 -1.19 -10.41
CA GLU A 155 -30.84 -1.53 -9.24
C GLU A 155 -30.25 -2.64 -8.37
N ASN A 156 -28.95 -3.00 -8.52
CA ASN A 156 -28.26 -3.95 -7.63
C ASN A 156 -27.62 -3.19 -6.45
N PHE A 157 -28.30 -3.21 -5.29
CA PHE A 157 -27.83 -2.58 -4.04
C PHE A 157 -27.22 -3.58 -3.06
N THR A 158 -27.26 -4.87 -3.38
CA THR A 158 -26.75 -5.96 -2.53
C THR A 158 -25.82 -6.88 -3.33
N PRO A 159 -24.64 -6.35 -3.77
CA PRO A 159 -23.72 -7.13 -4.58
C PRO A 159 -23.21 -8.37 -3.83
N VAL A 160 -22.97 -9.46 -4.53
CA VAL A 160 -22.33 -10.65 -3.97
C VAL A 160 -20.90 -10.33 -3.52
N PHE A 161 -20.43 -11.03 -2.49
CA PHE A 161 -19.01 -11.05 -2.14
C PHE A 161 -18.37 -12.20 -2.90
N ASP A 162 -17.58 -11.88 -3.90
CA ASP A 162 -16.80 -12.87 -4.64
C ASP A 162 -15.70 -13.47 -3.77
N SER A 163 -15.44 -14.77 -3.92
CA SER A 163 -14.31 -15.43 -3.26
C SER A 163 -12.98 -14.81 -3.71
N GLN A 164 -11.96 -14.85 -2.85
CA GLN A 164 -10.64 -14.36 -3.21
C GLN A 164 -10.06 -15.07 -4.44
N GLU A 165 -10.33 -16.36 -4.61
CA GLU A 165 -9.96 -17.14 -5.80
C GLU A 165 -10.58 -16.54 -7.08
N THR A 166 -11.89 -16.24 -7.05
CA THR A 166 -12.60 -15.60 -8.15
C THR A 166 -12.04 -14.20 -8.44
N ILE A 167 -11.80 -13.41 -7.39
CA ILE A 167 -11.21 -12.06 -7.52
C ILE A 167 -9.84 -12.13 -8.19
N TYR A 168 -8.96 -13.01 -7.76
CA TYR A 168 -7.62 -13.17 -8.33
C TYR A 168 -7.65 -13.55 -9.82
N ALA A 169 -8.59 -14.42 -10.22
CA ALA A 169 -8.73 -14.83 -11.61
C ALA A 169 -9.20 -13.68 -12.50
N LYS A 170 -10.22 -12.95 -12.05
CA LYS A 170 -10.79 -11.84 -12.81
C LYS A 170 -9.84 -10.64 -12.83
N LEU A 171 -9.22 -10.33 -11.70
CA LEU A 171 -8.31 -9.22 -11.56
C LEU A 171 -7.08 -9.32 -12.48
N ASP A 172 -6.48 -10.52 -12.61
CA ASP A 172 -5.41 -10.73 -13.61
C ASP A 172 -5.90 -10.52 -15.03
N ALA A 173 -7.10 -10.99 -15.36
CA ALA A 173 -7.69 -10.80 -16.69
C ALA A 173 -7.97 -9.32 -16.99
N ASP A 174 -8.56 -8.59 -16.04
CA ASP A 174 -8.90 -7.17 -16.19
C ASP A 174 -7.63 -6.30 -16.30
N LEU A 175 -6.59 -6.61 -15.51
CA LEU A 175 -5.30 -5.94 -15.61
C LEU A 175 -4.59 -6.22 -16.94
N ARG A 176 -4.69 -7.44 -17.48
CA ARG A 176 -4.14 -7.77 -18.80
C ARG A 176 -4.89 -7.06 -19.92
N GLU A 177 -6.21 -6.93 -19.82
CA GLU A 177 -6.98 -6.12 -20.76
C GLU A 177 -6.53 -4.66 -20.70
N ALA A 178 -6.39 -4.09 -19.49
CA ALA A 178 -5.89 -2.73 -19.29
C ALA A 178 -4.47 -2.54 -19.88
N TYR A 179 -3.58 -3.51 -19.69
CA TYR A 179 -2.23 -3.47 -20.27
C TYR A 179 -2.26 -3.36 -21.81
N ASN A 180 -3.12 -4.15 -22.45
CA ASN A 180 -3.27 -4.15 -23.91
C ASN A 180 -3.97 -2.87 -24.44
N GLN A 181 -4.68 -2.16 -23.59
CA GLN A 181 -5.39 -0.92 -23.95
C GLN A 181 -4.49 0.31 -23.98
N PHE A 182 -3.33 0.26 -23.30
CA PHE A 182 -2.39 1.39 -23.32
C PHE A 182 -1.89 1.73 -24.73
N ASN A 183 -1.97 3.02 -25.07
CA ASN A 183 -1.42 3.59 -26.30
C ASN A 183 -0.20 4.46 -25.95
N GLU A 184 1.01 3.93 -26.13
CA GLU A 184 2.26 4.64 -25.81
C GLU A 184 2.53 5.84 -26.75
N SER A 185 1.88 5.92 -27.91
CA SER A 185 1.96 7.09 -28.79
C SER A 185 0.93 8.16 -28.46
N GLY A 186 0.00 7.86 -27.55
CA GLY A 186 -1.01 8.78 -27.09
C GLY A 186 -0.52 9.64 -25.90
N SER A 187 -1.46 10.33 -25.27
CA SER A 187 -1.19 11.24 -24.16
C SER A 187 -1.85 10.79 -22.85
N LEU A 188 -1.26 11.22 -21.75
CA LEU A 188 -1.86 11.21 -20.42
C LEU A 188 -1.43 12.50 -19.71
N SER A 189 -2.34 13.10 -18.94
CA SER A 189 -2.10 14.39 -18.27
C SER A 189 -1.22 14.24 -17.02
N THR A 190 -0.52 15.34 -16.70
CA THR A 190 0.17 15.56 -15.42
C THR A 190 -0.75 15.70 -14.20
N ALA A 191 -2.07 15.61 -14.38
CA ALA A 191 -3.01 15.34 -13.28
C ALA A 191 -2.72 13.99 -12.57
N ASP A 192 -1.94 13.14 -13.23
CA ASP A 192 -1.29 11.96 -12.67
C ASP A 192 -0.15 12.37 -11.71
N ILE A 193 -0.44 12.34 -10.42
CA ILE A 193 0.53 12.67 -9.35
C ILE A 193 1.48 11.54 -9.01
N LEU A 194 1.35 10.37 -9.64
CA LEU A 194 2.18 9.18 -9.35
C LEU A 194 3.34 9.05 -10.34
N PHE A 195 3.07 9.27 -11.63
CA PHE A 195 4.03 9.09 -12.71
C PHE A 195 4.09 10.24 -13.71
N ASP A 196 3.46 11.39 -13.38
CA ASP A 196 3.48 12.61 -14.22
C ASP A 196 3.06 12.36 -15.68
N GLY A 197 2.12 11.45 -15.89
CA GLY A 197 1.61 11.05 -17.20
C GLY A 197 2.49 10.06 -17.97
N ASP A 198 3.49 9.45 -17.35
CA ASP A 198 4.33 8.42 -18.00
C ASP A 198 3.56 7.11 -18.18
N ILE A 199 3.11 6.86 -19.39
CA ILE A 199 2.37 5.66 -19.76
C ILE A 199 3.23 4.38 -19.59
N ARG A 200 4.55 4.45 -19.77
CA ARG A 200 5.43 3.30 -19.56
C ARG A 200 5.52 2.90 -18.10
N ALA A 201 5.57 3.89 -17.20
CA ALA A 201 5.55 3.65 -15.77
C ALA A 201 4.23 2.97 -15.33
N TRP A 202 3.09 3.39 -15.89
CA TRP A 202 1.80 2.73 -15.66
C TRP A 202 1.75 1.29 -16.19
N LYS A 203 2.31 1.04 -17.36
CA LYS A 203 2.44 -0.34 -17.89
C LYS A 203 3.30 -1.21 -16.98
N LYS A 204 4.43 -0.67 -16.50
CA LYS A 204 5.29 -1.38 -15.54
C LYS A 204 4.58 -1.67 -14.23
N LEU A 205 3.81 -0.71 -13.67
CA LEU A 205 2.99 -0.95 -12.48
C LEU A 205 1.94 -2.03 -12.72
N ASN A 206 1.27 -2.03 -13.89
CA ASN A 206 0.30 -3.05 -14.25
C ASN A 206 0.93 -4.45 -14.25
N ALA A 207 2.03 -4.62 -14.98
CA ALA A 207 2.75 -5.89 -15.04
C ALA A 207 3.26 -6.33 -13.66
N SER A 208 3.79 -5.40 -12.85
CA SER A 208 4.22 -5.65 -11.46
C SER A 208 3.07 -6.12 -10.59
N THR A 209 1.90 -5.49 -10.67
CA THR A 209 0.70 -5.89 -9.91
C THR A 209 0.29 -7.32 -10.28
N ARG A 210 0.30 -7.68 -11.56
CA ARG A 210 0.02 -9.04 -12.03
C ARG A 210 1.05 -10.06 -11.55
N MET A 211 2.35 -9.70 -11.54
CA MET A 211 3.41 -10.57 -10.97
C MET A 211 3.22 -10.77 -9.47
N MET A 212 2.84 -9.71 -8.72
CA MET A 212 2.55 -9.81 -7.28
C MET A 212 1.34 -10.71 -6.99
N LEU A 213 0.28 -10.62 -7.78
CA LEU A 213 -0.85 -11.55 -7.69
C LEU A 213 -0.40 -12.99 -7.95
N ALA A 214 0.33 -13.21 -9.05
CA ALA A 214 0.73 -14.54 -9.49
C ALA A 214 1.67 -15.24 -8.50
N ILE A 215 2.65 -14.53 -7.90
CA ILE A 215 3.61 -15.15 -6.99
C ILE A 215 2.95 -15.60 -5.67
N LYS A 216 1.85 -14.98 -5.26
CA LYS A 216 1.07 -15.40 -4.08
C LYS A 216 0.36 -16.74 -4.29
N LEU A 217 0.19 -17.17 -5.55
CA LEU A 217 -0.36 -18.48 -5.87
C LEU A 217 0.63 -19.64 -5.71
N ALA A 218 1.89 -19.36 -5.38
CA ALA A 218 2.97 -20.36 -5.35
C ALA A 218 2.69 -21.57 -4.45
N ASP A 219 1.82 -21.42 -3.47
CA ASP A 219 1.52 -22.46 -2.49
C ASP A 219 0.11 -23.03 -2.62
N VAL A 220 -0.80 -22.34 -3.30
CA VAL A 220 -2.22 -22.75 -3.46
C VAL A 220 -2.51 -23.25 -4.87
N ASP A 221 -1.99 -22.59 -5.89
CA ASP A 221 -2.09 -23.03 -7.29
C ASP A 221 -0.80 -22.64 -8.07
N PRO A 222 0.30 -23.42 -7.87
CA PRO A 222 1.59 -23.10 -8.49
C PRO A 222 1.59 -23.20 -10.03
N ALA A 223 0.67 -23.97 -10.62
CA ALA A 223 0.59 -24.11 -12.09
C ALA A 223 0.02 -22.83 -12.70
N GLU A 224 -1.07 -22.32 -12.14
CA GLU A 224 -1.69 -21.07 -12.56
C GLU A 224 -0.78 -19.88 -12.23
N GLY A 225 -0.18 -19.88 -11.02
CA GLY A 225 0.79 -18.88 -10.61
C GLY A 225 1.94 -18.74 -11.60
N ARG A 226 2.55 -19.86 -12.02
CA ARG A 226 3.60 -19.90 -13.05
C ARG A 226 3.11 -19.32 -14.38
N SER A 227 1.93 -19.72 -14.84
CA SER A 227 1.39 -19.28 -16.12
C SER A 227 1.18 -17.78 -16.18
N ARG A 228 0.50 -17.22 -15.16
CA ARG A 228 0.23 -15.77 -15.05
C ARG A 228 1.50 -14.97 -14.83
N PHE A 229 2.40 -15.46 -13.99
CA PHE A 229 3.67 -14.79 -13.73
C PHE A 229 4.51 -14.65 -15.00
N ALA A 230 4.66 -15.73 -15.76
CA ALA A 230 5.45 -15.71 -16.99
C ALA A 230 4.90 -14.72 -18.04
N GLN A 231 3.57 -14.59 -18.12
CA GLN A 231 2.93 -13.60 -19.01
C GLN A 231 3.21 -12.17 -18.54
N ALA A 232 3.01 -11.88 -17.25
CA ALA A 232 3.24 -10.55 -16.68
C ALA A 232 4.74 -10.16 -16.75
N TYR A 233 5.63 -11.10 -16.51
CA TYR A 233 7.08 -10.90 -16.64
C TYR A 233 7.49 -10.53 -18.07
N ALA A 234 6.90 -11.17 -19.09
CA ALA A 234 7.14 -10.83 -20.50
C ALA A 234 6.68 -9.40 -20.86
N ASP A 235 5.69 -8.87 -20.16
CA ASP A 235 5.19 -7.49 -20.33
C ASP A 235 6.13 -6.44 -19.69
N GLY A 236 7.01 -6.82 -18.77
CA GLY A 236 8.05 -6.01 -18.15
C GLY A 236 7.59 -5.18 -16.95
N GLY A 237 8.07 -5.53 -15.76
CA GLY A 237 7.75 -4.87 -14.50
C GLY A 237 8.65 -3.69 -14.13
N ILE A 238 8.55 -3.27 -12.88
CA ILE A 238 9.40 -2.25 -12.27
C ILE A 238 10.74 -2.91 -11.87
N GLU A 239 11.79 -2.68 -12.66
CA GLU A 239 13.12 -3.22 -12.41
C GLU A 239 14.17 -2.14 -12.10
N GLU A 240 13.80 -0.87 -12.19
CA GLU A 240 14.66 0.28 -11.94
C GLU A 240 14.01 1.25 -10.97
N ASN A 241 14.77 1.82 -10.03
CA ASN A 241 14.26 2.77 -9.02
C ASN A 241 13.59 4.02 -9.62
N ALA A 242 13.94 4.38 -10.86
CA ALA A 242 13.29 5.47 -11.59
C ALA A 242 11.80 5.24 -11.86
N TYR A 243 11.36 3.99 -11.87
CA TYR A 243 9.95 3.61 -12.09
C TYR A 243 9.23 3.17 -10.82
N ASN A 244 9.85 3.31 -9.64
CA ASN A 244 9.18 3.00 -8.39
C ASN A 244 7.84 3.73 -8.31
N LEU A 245 6.79 3.03 -7.86
CA LEU A 245 5.57 3.68 -7.46
C LEU A 245 5.85 4.45 -6.17
N ASN A 246 5.92 5.75 -6.28
CA ASN A 246 6.19 6.66 -5.18
C ASN A 246 4.97 7.53 -4.88
N TYR A 247 4.82 7.94 -3.62
CA TYR A 247 3.90 8.99 -3.22
C TYR A 247 4.67 10.11 -2.51
N THR A 248 4.59 11.33 -3.04
CA THR A 248 5.21 12.52 -2.45
C THR A 248 4.15 13.32 -1.70
N PHE A 249 4.41 13.61 -0.43
CA PHE A 249 3.52 14.43 0.38
C PHE A 249 3.75 15.93 0.11
N GLU A 250 2.65 16.68 0.08
CA GLU A 250 2.69 18.13 -0.07
C GLU A 250 2.52 18.84 1.29
N ALA A 251 3.30 19.89 1.54
CA ALA A 251 3.33 20.59 2.83
C ALA A 251 1.98 21.23 3.22
N ASN A 252 1.15 21.60 2.24
CA ASN A 252 -0.10 22.32 2.46
C ASN A 252 -1.35 21.41 2.47
N THR A 253 -1.17 20.11 2.27
CA THR A 253 -2.23 19.11 2.43
C THR A 253 -2.16 18.49 3.82
N VAL A 254 -2.91 17.42 4.06
CA VAL A 254 -2.72 16.58 5.25
C VAL A 254 -1.34 15.93 5.14
N GLY A 255 -0.30 16.70 5.32
CA GLY A 255 1.09 16.39 5.04
C GLY A 255 1.51 14.99 5.47
N TYR A 256 2.78 14.72 5.56
CA TYR A 256 3.25 13.40 5.97
C TYR A 256 2.54 12.90 7.25
N LEU A 257 1.74 11.85 7.12
CA LEU A 257 0.85 11.39 8.21
C LEU A 257 1.59 11.05 9.50
N TYR A 258 2.83 10.58 9.40
CA TYR A 258 3.66 10.25 10.56
C TYR A 258 4.56 11.38 11.02
N TYR A 259 4.59 12.54 10.33
CA TYR A 259 5.43 13.65 10.73
C TYR A 259 5.24 14.01 12.20
N ASN A 260 3.99 14.17 12.64
CA ASN A 260 3.69 14.46 14.03
C ASN A 260 4.00 13.30 14.97
N GLY A 261 3.69 12.06 14.56
CA GLY A 261 3.92 10.87 15.37
C GLY A 261 5.39 10.48 15.50
N VAL A 262 6.13 10.63 14.40
CA VAL A 262 7.55 10.27 14.34
C VAL A 262 8.45 11.40 14.83
N ASN A 263 8.22 12.61 14.33
CA ASN A 263 9.13 13.73 14.56
C ASN A 263 8.75 14.61 15.76
N ASN A 264 7.48 15.06 15.84
CA ASN A 264 7.08 16.01 16.88
C ASN A 264 6.82 15.34 18.23
N ASN A 265 6.11 14.21 18.22
CA ASN A 265 5.70 13.52 19.44
C ASN A 265 6.58 12.33 19.77
N TYR A 266 7.42 11.88 18.85
CA TYR A 266 8.27 10.67 18.98
C TYR A 266 7.49 9.44 19.40
N ASN A 267 6.21 9.33 18.97
CA ASN A 267 5.35 8.21 19.35
C ASN A 267 5.77 6.90 18.70
N PHE A 268 6.38 6.97 17.51
CA PHE A 268 6.80 5.82 16.73
C PHE A 268 8.29 5.87 16.44
N VAL A 269 8.92 4.71 16.52
CA VAL A 269 10.37 4.49 16.31
C VAL A 269 10.60 3.15 15.61
N PRO A 270 11.81 2.94 15.04
CA PRO A 270 12.17 1.65 14.44
C PRO A 270 12.02 0.48 15.41
N ASN A 271 11.44 -0.61 14.91
CA ASN A 271 11.21 -1.82 15.68
C ASN A 271 12.53 -2.61 15.90
N LYS A 272 12.58 -3.32 17.02
CA LYS A 272 13.70 -4.16 17.41
C LYS A 272 14.03 -5.24 16.37
N TYR A 273 13.02 -5.89 15.76
CA TYR A 273 13.26 -6.93 14.76
C TYR A 273 14.03 -6.39 13.56
N TYR A 274 13.65 -5.21 13.05
CA TYR A 274 14.34 -4.59 11.92
C TYR A 274 15.79 -4.21 12.28
N VAL A 275 15.96 -3.49 13.39
CA VAL A 275 17.28 -3.02 13.82
C VAL A 275 18.22 -4.18 14.12
N ASP A 276 17.76 -5.19 14.84
CA ASP A 276 18.60 -6.36 15.19
C ASP A 276 18.98 -7.17 13.94
N GLN A 277 18.06 -7.36 12.99
CA GLN A 277 18.37 -8.06 11.75
C GLN A 277 19.46 -7.37 10.93
N LEU A 278 19.40 -6.02 10.82
CA LEU A 278 20.42 -5.27 10.10
C LEU A 278 21.78 -5.29 10.85
N LYS A 279 21.76 -5.25 12.18
CA LYS A 279 22.97 -5.40 12.99
C LYS A 279 23.63 -6.78 12.81
N GLU A 280 22.83 -7.84 12.84
CA GLU A 280 23.30 -9.21 12.65
C GLU A 280 23.98 -9.39 11.29
N LEU A 281 23.36 -8.85 10.24
CA LEU A 281 23.88 -8.92 8.88
C LEU A 281 24.93 -7.85 8.54
N LYS A 282 25.30 -6.97 9.47
CA LYS A 282 26.18 -5.82 9.20
C LYS A 282 25.71 -5.01 7.99
N ASP A 283 24.43 -4.76 7.92
CA ASP A 283 23.74 -4.11 6.80
C ASP A 283 23.76 -2.58 6.96
N ASN A 284 24.49 -1.91 6.10
CA ASN A 284 24.66 -0.45 6.16
C ASN A 284 23.37 0.35 5.88
N ARG A 285 22.29 -0.29 5.38
CA ARG A 285 20.97 0.35 5.29
C ARG A 285 20.47 0.81 6.66
N LEU A 286 20.97 0.21 7.76
CA LEU A 286 20.68 0.68 9.11
C LEU A 286 21.02 2.15 9.30
N PHE A 287 22.17 2.60 8.81
CA PHE A 287 22.65 3.98 9.00
C PHE A 287 21.91 4.98 8.10
N SER A 288 21.34 4.51 6.99
CA SER A 288 20.54 5.34 6.08
C SER A 288 19.07 5.46 6.54
N THR A 289 18.54 4.43 7.20
CA THR A 289 17.10 4.36 7.57
C THR A 289 16.84 4.72 9.03
N CYS A 290 17.82 4.51 9.91
CA CYS A 290 17.75 4.83 11.33
C CYS A 290 18.74 5.92 11.73
N SER A 291 18.49 6.58 12.86
CA SER A 291 19.30 7.65 13.38
C SER A 291 19.46 7.55 14.91
N LEU A 292 20.64 7.92 15.42
CA LEU A 292 20.88 8.15 16.84
C LEU A 292 20.51 9.59 17.25
N ILE A 293 20.25 10.45 16.28
CA ILE A 293 19.94 11.86 16.48
C ILE A 293 18.42 12.04 16.36
N PRO A 294 17.74 12.49 17.43
CA PRO A 294 16.31 12.80 17.36
C PRO A 294 16.02 13.90 16.32
N PHE A 295 14.86 13.85 15.72
CA PHE A 295 14.42 14.91 14.81
C PHE A 295 14.49 16.29 15.47
N GLY A 296 14.99 17.28 14.73
CA GLY A 296 15.12 18.66 15.21
C GLY A 296 16.28 18.90 16.18
N LYS A 297 17.13 17.89 16.44
CA LYS A 297 18.37 18.03 17.19
C LYS A 297 19.58 18.00 16.27
N THR A 298 20.63 18.70 16.68
CA THR A 298 21.97 18.55 16.10
C THR A 298 22.68 17.34 16.70
N GLN A 299 23.72 16.88 16.02
CA GLN A 299 24.56 15.80 16.52
C GLN A 299 25.19 16.13 17.89
N ALA A 300 25.63 17.36 18.05
CA ALA A 300 26.19 17.85 19.32
C ALA A 300 25.18 17.86 20.47
N GLU A 301 23.93 18.28 20.20
CA GLU A 301 22.85 18.27 21.20
C GLU A 301 22.42 16.84 21.57
N ALA A 302 22.58 15.89 20.66
CA ALA A 302 22.33 14.48 20.90
C ALA A 302 23.51 13.78 21.63
N GLY A 303 24.66 14.42 21.69
CA GLY A 303 25.88 13.86 22.28
C GLY A 303 26.44 12.67 21.50
N VAL A 304 26.23 12.64 20.17
CA VAL A 304 26.59 11.53 19.27
C VAL A 304 27.85 11.92 18.49
N THR A 305 28.81 11.00 18.39
CA THR A 305 30.04 11.20 17.60
C THR A 305 29.91 10.61 16.20
N ASP A 306 30.83 10.98 15.28
CA ASP A 306 30.85 10.38 13.92
C ASP A 306 31.14 8.87 13.96
N GLU A 307 31.88 8.40 14.96
CA GLU A 307 32.12 6.98 15.19
C GLU A 307 30.84 6.26 15.64
N ASP A 308 30.05 6.88 16.52
CA ASP A 308 28.77 6.34 16.97
C ASP A 308 27.80 6.12 15.79
N LEU A 309 27.76 7.06 14.85
CA LEU A 309 26.85 7.00 13.68
C LEU A 309 27.14 5.81 12.74
N LYS A 310 28.33 5.25 12.78
CA LYS A 310 28.76 4.07 12.00
C LYS A 310 28.93 2.81 12.83
N ASN A 311 28.51 2.83 14.10
CA ASN A 311 28.65 1.72 15.01
C ASN A 311 27.30 1.02 15.21
N PHE A 312 27.16 -0.19 14.66
CA PHE A 312 25.98 -1.02 14.78
C PHE A 312 25.51 -1.21 16.23
N ASP A 313 26.45 -1.34 17.19
CA ASP A 313 26.13 -1.61 18.60
C ASP A 313 25.43 -0.44 19.31
N LYS A 314 25.50 0.75 18.75
CA LYS A 314 24.81 1.94 19.27
C LYS A 314 23.32 1.98 18.92
N TYR A 315 22.90 1.30 17.88
CA TYR A 315 21.51 1.26 17.46
C TYR A 315 20.72 0.20 18.22
N GLN A 316 19.61 0.59 18.79
CA GLN A 316 18.67 -0.27 19.49
C GLN A 316 17.27 -0.02 18.96
N GLY A 317 16.58 -1.04 18.51
CA GLY A 317 15.17 -0.95 18.11
C GLY A 317 14.26 -1.11 19.31
N MET A 318 13.09 -0.52 19.26
CA MET A 318 12.05 -0.61 20.28
C MET A 318 11.26 -1.91 20.11
N PRO A 319 11.12 -2.77 21.12
CA PRO A 319 10.22 -3.92 21.03
C PRO A 319 8.76 -3.47 20.83
N LEU A 320 7.97 -4.26 20.13
CA LEU A 320 6.54 -4.05 19.96
C LEU A 320 5.76 -4.66 21.13
N GLY A 321 4.74 -3.95 21.62
CA GLY A 321 3.79 -4.48 22.59
C GLY A 321 4.39 -4.83 23.95
N ILE A 322 5.35 -4.04 24.45
CA ILE A 322 5.96 -4.22 25.78
C ILE A 322 5.06 -3.68 26.88
N GLU A 323 5.29 -4.12 28.10
CA GLU A 323 4.62 -3.60 29.28
C GLU A 323 4.92 -2.12 29.53
N SER A 324 3.92 -1.37 30.02
CA SER A 324 4.05 0.07 30.27
C SER A 324 5.22 0.41 31.22
N ALA A 325 5.55 -0.50 32.15
CA ALA A 325 6.68 -0.36 33.08
C ALA A 325 8.03 -0.30 32.36
N ASP A 326 8.16 -1.00 31.23
CA ASP A 326 9.41 -1.12 30.49
C ASP A 326 9.64 -0.02 29.45
N VAL A 327 8.57 0.69 29.06
CA VAL A 327 8.60 1.76 28.04
C VAL A 327 9.68 2.78 28.32
N ASN A 328 9.77 3.28 29.58
CA ASN A 328 10.76 4.30 29.95
C ASN A 328 12.20 3.81 29.86
N THR A 329 12.44 2.53 30.03
CA THR A 329 13.77 1.92 29.89
C THR A 329 14.21 1.94 28.43
N TRP A 330 13.34 1.47 27.54
CA TRP A 330 13.60 1.43 26.09
C TRP A 330 13.68 2.83 25.47
N ASN A 331 12.86 3.79 25.92
CA ASN A 331 12.88 5.17 25.45
C ASN A 331 14.24 5.87 25.61
N LYS A 332 15.08 5.40 26.52
CA LYS A 332 16.43 5.97 26.76
C LYS A 332 17.46 5.47 25.77
N VAL A 333 17.19 4.36 25.10
CA VAL A 333 18.20 3.67 24.29
C VAL A 333 17.77 3.42 22.84
N CYS A 334 16.45 3.48 22.53
CA CYS A 334 15.99 3.22 21.18
C CYS A 334 16.44 4.34 20.19
N CYS A 335 16.77 3.90 18.99
CA CYS A 335 17.06 4.80 17.87
C CYS A 335 15.77 5.41 17.28
N PHE A 336 15.95 6.33 16.36
CA PHE A 336 14.89 7.06 15.65
C PHE A 336 14.92 6.71 14.16
N TYR A 337 13.88 7.09 13.42
CA TYR A 337 13.96 7.13 11.96
C TYR A 337 14.95 8.21 11.52
N ASN A 338 15.62 7.97 10.39
CA ASN A 338 16.47 8.99 9.81
C ASN A 338 15.61 10.22 9.44
N PRO A 339 15.92 11.41 9.95
CA PRO A 339 15.12 12.61 9.72
C PRO A 339 14.94 12.99 8.24
N SER A 340 15.84 12.56 7.35
CA SER A 340 15.69 12.77 5.91
C SER A 340 14.48 12.04 5.32
N LEU A 341 14.04 10.95 5.93
CA LEU A 341 12.91 10.12 5.49
C LEU A 341 11.56 10.59 6.05
N THR A 342 11.55 11.48 7.01
CA THR A 342 10.35 11.80 7.79
C THR A 342 9.99 13.28 7.75
N GLN A 343 10.31 13.97 6.66
CA GLN A 343 9.93 15.37 6.44
C GLN A 343 8.45 15.46 6.04
N VAL A 344 7.84 16.64 6.21
CA VAL A 344 6.45 16.92 5.80
C VAL A 344 6.23 16.62 4.31
N THR A 345 7.26 16.84 3.50
CA THR A 345 7.25 16.63 2.04
C THR A 345 8.00 15.37 1.61
N SER A 346 8.16 14.39 2.50
CA SER A 346 8.87 13.15 2.15
C SER A 346 8.17 12.40 1.03
N THR A 347 8.98 11.77 0.19
CA THR A 347 8.55 10.81 -0.82
C THR A 347 8.66 9.41 -0.25
N PHE A 348 7.58 8.64 -0.34
CA PHE A 348 7.53 7.25 0.11
C PHE A 348 7.41 6.32 -1.09
N PRO A 349 8.33 5.38 -1.23
CA PRO A 349 8.17 4.30 -2.19
C PRO A 349 7.06 3.35 -1.72
N ILE A 350 6.24 2.87 -2.64
CA ILE A 350 5.12 1.95 -2.38
C ILE A 350 5.37 0.61 -3.04
N ILE A 351 5.71 0.60 -4.34
CA ILE A 351 6.21 -0.60 -5.03
C ILE A 351 7.57 -0.25 -5.60
N THR A 352 8.56 -1.08 -5.32
CA THR A 352 9.97 -0.78 -5.58
C THR A 352 10.61 -1.77 -6.55
N ALA A 353 11.61 -1.31 -7.29
CA ALA A 353 12.45 -2.19 -8.11
C ALA A 353 13.08 -3.31 -7.27
N ALA A 354 13.52 -2.99 -6.04
CA ALA A 354 14.07 -3.99 -5.13
C ALA A 354 13.09 -5.14 -4.86
N ARG A 355 11.82 -4.82 -4.55
CA ARG A 355 10.78 -5.82 -4.36
C ARG A 355 10.56 -6.65 -5.59
N MET A 356 10.39 -6.01 -6.75
CA MET A 356 10.04 -6.70 -7.98
C MET A 356 11.17 -7.64 -8.45
N LEU A 357 12.41 -7.18 -8.45
CA LEU A 357 13.57 -8.00 -8.76
C LEU A 357 13.71 -9.22 -7.82
N LEU A 358 13.38 -9.06 -6.54
CA LEU A 358 13.38 -10.17 -5.58
C LEU A 358 12.19 -11.12 -5.77
N ILE A 359 11.03 -10.63 -6.23
CA ILE A 359 9.90 -11.48 -6.66
C ILE A 359 10.29 -12.29 -7.91
N GLU A 360 10.94 -11.66 -8.87
CA GLU A 360 11.47 -12.32 -10.07
C GLU A 360 12.55 -13.34 -9.74
N ALA A 361 13.41 -13.05 -8.74
CA ALA A 361 14.39 -14.02 -8.23
C ALA A 361 13.69 -15.26 -7.63
N GLU A 362 12.59 -15.09 -6.90
CA GLU A 362 11.77 -16.20 -6.41
C GLU A 362 11.17 -17.01 -7.55
N ALA A 363 10.58 -16.34 -8.54
CA ALA A 363 9.98 -17.00 -9.71
C ALA A 363 11.03 -17.76 -10.54
N ALA A 364 12.23 -17.18 -10.73
CA ALA A 364 13.34 -17.85 -11.41
C ALA A 364 13.84 -19.06 -10.61
N GLN A 365 13.98 -18.95 -9.27
CA GLN A 365 14.39 -20.06 -8.39
C GLN A 365 13.37 -21.19 -8.40
N ARG A 366 12.07 -20.89 -8.58
CA ARG A 366 11.00 -21.88 -8.76
C ARG A 366 10.93 -22.44 -10.19
N GLY A 367 11.73 -21.95 -11.13
CA GLY A 367 11.72 -22.34 -12.54
C GLY A 367 10.48 -21.84 -13.31
N TRP A 368 9.87 -20.75 -12.86
CA TRP A 368 8.70 -20.16 -13.52
C TRP A 368 9.07 -19.28 -14.72
N ILE A 369 10.24 -18.66 -14.67
CA ILE A 369 10.81 -17.82 -15.73
C ILE A 369 12.23 -18.27 -16.08
N GLN A 370 12.69 -17.93 -17.29
CA GLN A 370 14.05 -18.22 -17.77
C GLN A 370 14.96 -17.02 -17.48
N ALA A 371 15.41 -16.91 -16.23
CA ALA A 371 16.33 -15.89 -15.75
C ALA A 371 17.29 -16.49 -14.72
N ASP A 372 18.42 -15.84 -14.49
CA ASP A 372 19.35 -16.26 -13.43
C ASP A 372 18.88 -15.72 -12.06
N PRO A 373 18.42 -16.58 -11.15
CA PRO A 373 17.91 -16.14 -9.86
C PRO A 373 18.98 -15.46 -9.00
N ALA A 374 20.27 -15.81 -9.14
CA ALA A 374 21.34 -15.18 -8.40
C ALA A 374 21.62 -13.75 -8.87
N GLN A 375 21.53 -13.50 -10.17
CA GLN A 375 21.64 -12.15 -10.72
C GLN A 375 20.47 -11.27 -10.29
N LEU A 376 19.24 -11.77 -10.37
CA LEU A 376 18.04 -11.05 -9.93
C LEU A 376 18.07 -10.75 -8.42
N TYR A 377 18.48 -11.72 -7.60
CA TYR A 377 18.66 -11.52 -6.16
C TYR A 377 19.66 -10.40 -5.87
N ALA A 378 20.84 -10.44 -6.49
CA ALA A 378 21.87 -9.41 -6.32
C ALA A 378 21.39 -8.03 -6.82
N ALA A 379 20.69 -7.98 -7.95
CA ALA A 379 20.11 -6.76 -8.49
C ALA A 379 19.05 -6.15 -7.53
N GLY A 380 18.17 -6.97 -6.96
CA GLY A 380 17.18 -6.52 -5.99
C GLY A 380 17.80 -5.95 -4.71
N VAL A 381 18.85 -6.60 -4.18
CA VAL A 381 19.60 -6.07 -3.02
C VAL A 381 20.28 -4.74 -3.38
N LYS A 382 20.91 -4.64 -4.56
CA LYS A 382 21.56 -3.40 -5.04
C LYS A 382 20.54 -2.26 -5.21
N ALA A 383 19.40 -2.54 -5.80
CA ALA A 383 18.32 -1.55 -5.95
C ALA A 383 17.83 -1.02 -4.58
N SER A 384 17.76 -1.89 -3.56
CA SER A 384 17.42 -1.46 -2.19
C SER A 384 18.50 -0.58 -1.56
N PHE A 385 19.78 -0.91 -1.73
CA PHE A 385 20.88 -0.07 -1.24
C PHE A 385 20.87 1.31 -1.91
N GLU A 386 20.70 1.33 -3.23
CA GLU A 386 20.61 2.57 -4.01
C GLU A 386 19.42 3.43 -3.57
N GLN A 387 18.24 2.84 -3.40
CA GLN A 387 17.03 3.53 -2.94
C GLN A 387 17.26 4.28 -1.63
N TRP A 388 17.99 3.70 -0.70
CA TRP A 388 18.27 4.30 0.62
C TRP A 388 19.60 5.04 0.68
N GLY A 389 20.36 5.13 -0.42
CA GLY A 389 21.68 5.77 -0.44
C GLY A 389 22.68 5.07 0.48
N ALA A 390 22.55 3.77 0.69
CA ALA A 390 23.47 3.00 1.52
C ALA A 390 24.69 2.54 0.70
N GLU A 391 25.85 2.47 1.35
CA GLU A 391 27.13 2.06 0.75
C GLU A 391 27.49 0.62 1.14
N GLY A 392 28.45 0.00 0.42
CA GLY A 392 29.02 -1.29 0.80
C GLY A 392 28.20 -2.50 0.37
N VAL A 393 27.42 -2.40 -0.69
CA VAL A 393 26.54 -3.49 -1.16
C VAL A 393 27.30 -4.72 -1.62
N ASP A 394 28.48 -4.57 -2.26
CA ASP A 394 29.23 -5.71 -2.73
C ASP A 394 29.87 -6.52 -1.59
N GLU A 395 30.36 -5.85 -0.56
CA GLU A 395 30.81 -6.48 0.70
C GLU A 395 29.65 -7.15 1.43
N TYR A 396 28.48 -6.53 1.44
CA TYR A 396 27.26 -7.09 2.01
C TYR A 396 26.85 -8.39 1.31
N LEU A 397 26.81 -8.40 -0.01
CA LEU A 397 26.45 -9.57 -0.82
C LEU A 397 27.48 -10.71 -0.72
N ALA A 398 28.74 -10.42 -0.39
CA ALA A 398 29.79 -11.41 -0.23
C ALA A 398 29.74 -12.17 1.12
N GLN A 399 28.97 -11.71 2.10
CA GLN A 399 28.84 -12.36 3.39
C GLN A 399 28.13 -13.72 3.25
N GLU A 400 28.58 -14.75 3.95
CA GLU A 400 28.01 -16.10 3.91
C GLU A 400 26.51 -16.13 4.21
N ALA A 401 26.07 -15.33 5.18
CA ALA A 401 24.66 -15.20 5.57
C ALA A 401 23.78 -14.58 4.47
N VAL A 402 24.36 -13.77 3.58
CA VAL A 402 23.66 -13.03 2.52
C VAL A 402 23.83 -13.66 1.15
N ALA A 403 25.04 -14.16 0.82
CA ALA A 403 25.39 -14.74 -0.47
C ALA A 403 24.35 -15.77 -0.95
N TYR A 404 24.01 -15.74 -2.24
CA TYR A 404 22.98 -16.59 -2.84
C TYR A 404 23.47 -18.04 -2.97
N THR A 405 23.62 -18.71 -1.85
CA THR A 405 24.17 -20.08 -1.71
C THR A 405 23.29 -20.92 -0.79
N GLY A 406 23.50 -22.23 -0.80
CA GLY A 406 22.75 -23.20 0.01
C GLY A 406 21.74 -24.00 -0.82
N THR A 407 20.84 -24.69 -0.12
CA THR A 407 19.73 -25.42 -0.74
C THR A 407 18.72 -24.47 -1.39
N ASP A 408 17.78 -25.03 -2.17
CA ASP A 408 16.71 -24.20 -2.76
C ASP A 408 15.85 -23.51 -1.69
N ALA A 409 15.61 -24.18 -0.56
CA ALA A 409 14.91 -23.59 0.57
C ALA A 409 15.72 -22.44 1.20
N ASP A 410 17.04 -22.58 1.37
CA ASP A 410 17.91 -21.53 1.89
C ASP A 410 17.87 -20.29 0.98
N LYS A 411 17.92 -20.50 -0.33
CA LYS A 411 17.85 -19.41 -1.32
C LYS A 411 16.51 -18.68 -1.29
N ILE A 412 15.39 -19.41 -1.20
CA ILE A 412 14.06 -18.81 -1.04
C ILE A 412 13.98 -18.01 0.27
N ASN A 413 14.50 -18.53 1.36
CA ASN A 413 14.53 -17.83 2.65
C ASN A 413 15.36 -16.53 2.59
N LYS A 414 16.50 -16.56 1.90
CA LYS A 414 17.32 -15.36 1.68
C LYS A 414 16.60 -14.33 0.82
N ILE A 415 15.90 -14.75 -0.23
CA ILE A 415 15.04 -13.84 -1.02
C ILE A 415 13.96 -13.23 -0.14
N ALA A 416 13.23 -14.03 0.64
CA ALA A 416 12.16 -13.56 1.52
C ALA A 416 12.68 -12.54 2.55
N LEU A 417 13.86 -12.81 3.15
CA LEU A 417 14.49 -11.91 4.11
C LEU A 417 14.89 -10.57 3.45
N GLN A 418 15.48 -10.60 2.25
CA GLN A 418 15.84 -9.36 1.55
C GLN A 418 14.62 -8.56 1.10
N ARG A 419 13.52 -9.22 0.70
CA ARG A 419 12.24 -8.55 0.43
C ARG A 419 11.71 -7.87 1.67
N TRP A 420 11.76 -8.55 2.82
CA TRP A 420 11.36 -7.95 4.08
C TRP A 420 12.26 -6.76 4.45
N ILE A 421 13.60 -6.87 4.35
CA ILE A 421 14.50 -5.74 4.66
C ILE A 421 14.23 -4.56 3.74
N SER A 422 14.01 -4.78 2.44
CA SER A 422 13.77 -3.71 1.46
C SER A 422 12.43 -2.98 1.66
N GLY A 423 11.46 -3.64 2.30
CA GLY A 423 10.11 -3.09 2.54
C GLY A 423 10.02 -2.08 3.69
N PHE A 424 11.07 -1.89 4.48
CA PHE A 424 11.07 -0.93 5.59
C PHE A 424 10.81 0.49 5.09
N MET A 425 9.83 1.18 5.71
CA MET A 425 9.39 2.53 5.31
C MET A 425 9.00 2.65 3.82
N ALA A 426 8.64 1.53 3.20
CA ALA A 426 8.19 1.44 1.82
C ALA A 426 6.86 0.66 1.76
N ASP A 427 6.88 -0.58 1.36
CA ASP A 427 5.71 -1.40 1.09
C ASP A 427 5.34 -2.34 2.25
N GLY A 428 5.07 -1.78 3.41
CA GLY A 428 4.77 -2.56 4.61
C GLY A 428 3.59 -3.52 4.47
N PHE A 429 2.61 -3.21 3.63
CA PHE A 429 1.51 -4.12 3.33
C PHE A 429 2.00 -5.40 2.62
N GLU A 430 2.82 -5.24 1.58
CA GLU A 430 3.37 -6.38 0.86
C GLU A 430 4.40 -7.14 1.70
N ALA A 431 5.14 -6.46 2.58
CA ALA A 431 6.01 -7.13 3.54
C ALA A 431 5.22 -7.99 4.55
N TRP A 432 4.04 -7.54 4.97
CA TRP A 432 3.12 -8.37 5.77
C TRP A 432 2.57 -9.55 4.96
N SER A 433 2.26 -9.37 3.67
CA SER A 433 1.86 -10.45 2.77
C SER A 433 2.96 -11.50 2.61
N ASP A 434 4.22 -11.07 2.47
CA ASP A 434 5.38 -11.97 2.42
C ASP A 434 5.59 -12.71 3.75
N TRP A 435 5.47 -12.00 4.87
CA TRP A 435 5.55 -12.64 6.18
C TRP A 435 4.50 -13.74 6.34
N ARG A 436 3.26 -13.49 5.92
CA ARG A 436 2.20 -14.52 5.92
C ARG A 436 2.54 -15.74 5.05
N ARG A 437 3.34 -15.57 3.99
CA ARG A 437 3.81 -16.67 3.12
C ARG A 437 4.99 -17.43 3.71
N PHE A 438 5.96 -16.74 4.29
CA PHE A 438 7.26 -17.32 4.63
C PHE A 438 7.51 -17.43 6.13
N ASP A 439 6.83 -16.65 6.96
CA ASP A 439 7.12 -16.49 8.39
C ASP A 439 8.60 -16.05 8.60
N ILE A 440 9.08 -15.12 7.77
CA ILE A 440 10.43 -14.57 7.77
C ILE A 440 10.36 -13.02 7.77
N PRO A 441 11.05 -12.38 8.75
CA PRO A 441 11.69 -13.01 9.93
C PRO A 441 10.66 -13.60 10.89
N LYS A 442 11.11 -14.36 11.87
CA LYS A 442 10.23 -14.81 12.96
C LYS A 442 9.82 -13.60 13.79
N LEU A 443 8.52 -13.27 13.76
CA LEU A 443 7.92 -12.18 14.52
C LEU A 443 7.07 -12.74 15.64
N GLU A 444 7.23 -12.19 16.83
CA GLU A 444 6.46 -12.56 18.01
C GLU A 444 5.66 -11.34 18.49
N VAL A 445 4.50 -11.60 19.06
CA VAL A 445 3.69 -10.56 19.71
C VAL A 445 4.24 -10.24 21.10
N GLY A 446 4.12 -8.98 21.51
CA GLY A 446 4.57 -8.58 22.84
C GLY A 446 3.56 -8.95 23.94
N PRO A 447 3.97 -8.85 25.21
CA PRO A 447 3.18 -9.29 26.36
C PRO A 447 1.85 -8.54 26.55
N VAL A 448 1.68 -7.34 26.00
CA VAL A 448 0.40 -6.61 26.05
C VAL A 448 -0.63 -7.16 25.08
N CYS A 449 -0.23 -8.00 24.12
CA CYS A 449 -1.12 -8.67 23.19
C CYS A 449 -1.74 -9.90 23.88
N THR A 450 -2.92 -9.75 24.42
CA THR A 450 -3.60 -10.81 25.21
C THR A 450 -4.76 -11.45 24.45
N THR A 451 -5.08 -10.97 23.27
CA THR A 451 -6.24 -11.42 22.48
C THR A 451 -5.86 -12.40 21.38
N ILE A 452 -4.66 -12.30 20.84
CA ILE A 452 -4.07 -13.20 19.84
C ILE A 452 -2.62 -13.47 20.22
N ASP A 453 -2.08 -14.62 19.82
CA ASP A 453 -0.70 -15.05 20.12
C ASP A 453 0.24 -14.94 18.91
N HIS A 454 -0.21 -14.32 17.84
CA HIS A 454 0.52 -14.12 16.60
C HIS A 454 0.17 -12.78 15.95
N ILE A 455 0.97 -12.37 14.95
CA ILE A 455 0.64 -11.23 14.08
C ILE A 455 -0.64 -11.54 13.31
N PRO A 456 -1.61 -10.61 13.20
CA PRO A 456 -2.86 -10.85 12.48
C PRO A 456 -2.66 -11.38 11.05
N TYR A 457 -3.43 -12.40 10.67
CA TYR A 457 -3.39 -12.96 9.30
C TYR A 457 -4.30 -12.24 8.32
N ARG A 458 -5.26 -11.46 8.81
CA ARG A 458 -6.17 -10.63 8.01
C ARG A 458 -6.74 -9.48 8.84
N HIS A 459 -7.45 -8.57 8.18
CA HIS A 459 -8.35 -7.62 8.84
C HIS A 459 -9.77 -8.17 8.91
N GLN A 460 -10.52 -7.73 9.90
CA GLN A 460 -11.97 -7.92 9.95
C GLN A 460 -12.64 -6.90 9.03
N PHE A 461 -13.83 -7.24 8.54
CA PHE A 461 -14.66 -6.29 7.82
C PHE A 461 -15.14 -5.18 8.76
N ASP A 462 -15.15 -3.94 8.28
CA ASP A 462 -15.90 -2.88 8.92
C ASP A 462 -17.40 -3.07 8.67
N SER A 463 -18.24 -2.61 9.64
CA SER A 463 -19.68 -2.82 9.55
C SER A 463 -20.32 -2.06 8.38
N GLU A 464 -19.67 -1.04 7.86
CA GLU A 464 -20.21 -0.21 6.78
C GLU A 464 -20.29 -0.98 5.45
N ILE A 465 -19.37 -1.94 5.22
CA ILE A 465 -19.35 -2.73 3.97
C ILE A 465 -20.51 -3.72 3.89
N TYR A 466 -21.10 -4.14 5.02
CA TYR A 466 -22.15 -5.15 5.05
C TYR A 466 -23.49 -4.71 5.62
N GLN A 467 -23.61 -3.47 6.17
CA GLN A 467 -24.87 -2.97 6.79
C GLN A 467 -26.00 -2.94 5.79
N GLY A 468 -26.15 -3.07 4.73
CA GLY A 468 -27.25 -3.20 3.76
C GLY A 468 -27.22 -4.49 2.98
N ASN A 469 -26.25 -5.38 3.28
CA ASN A 469 -25.95 -6.57 2.49
C ASN A 469 -25.56 -7.77 3.35
N LEU A 470 -26.23 -7.93 4.47
CA LEU A 470 -25.85 -8.89 5.52
C LEU A 470 -25.91 -10.34 5.01
N GLU A 471 -26.90 -10.70 4.20
CA GLU A 471 -27.07 -12.07 3.69
C GLU A 471 -25.86 -12.52 2.84
N ASN A 472 -25.41 -11.67 1.91
CA ASN A 472 -24.26 -11.99 1.06
C ASN A 472 -22.94 -11.99 1.86
N TYR A 473 -22.83 -11.07 2.84
CA TYR A 473 -21.68 -11.06 3.76
C TYR A 473 -21.61 -12.35 4.58
N GLU A 474 -22.69 -12.76 5.25
CA GLU A 474 -22.73 -13.98 6.05
C GLU A 474 -22.46 -15.22 5.20
N ALA A 475 -22.98 -15.26 3.98
CA ALA A 475 -22.71 -16.34 3.03
C ALA A 475 -21.20 -16.43 2.68
N ALA A 476 -20.55 -15.30 2.40
CA ALA A 476 -19.13 -15.25 2.09
C ALA A 476 -18.24 -15.60 3.30
N VAL A 477 -18.55 -15.06 4.49
CA VAL A 477 -17.84 -15.41 5.73
C VAL A 477 -17.94 -16.90 6.01
N LYS A 478 -19.12 -17.50 5.79
CA LYS A 478 -19.32 -18.95 5.95
C LYS A 478 -18.52 -19.76 4.94
N ALA A 479 -18.49 -19.34 3.67
CA ALA A 479 -17.84 -20.08 2.59
C ALA A 479 -16.31 -19.95 2.63
N ASP A 480 -15.81 -18.74 2.84
CA ASP A 480 -14.39 -18.41 2.64
C ASP A 480 -13.60 -18.24 3.94
N LEU A 481 -14.27 -17.97 5.07
CA LEU A 481 -13.65 -17.71 6.37
C LEU A 481 -14.11 -18.69 7.47
N ASN A 482 -14.62 -19.86 7.11
CA ASN A 482 -15.07 -20.89 8.05
C ASN A 482 -16.15 -20.42 9.04
N GLY A 483 -16.90 -19.38 8.69
CA GLY A 483 -17.93 -18.78 9.54
C GLY A 483 -17.39 -17.81 10.62
N ASP A 484 -16.13 -17.40 10.52
CA ASP A 484 -15.48 -16.57 11.51
C ASP A 484 -14.75 -15.37 10.83
N ASP A 485 -15.26 -14.15 11.01
CA ASP A 485 -14.64 -12.92 10.53
C ASP A 485 -13.58 -12.39 11.53
N SER A 486 -12.75 -13.25 12.08
CA SER A 486 -11.67 -12.84 12.98
C SER A 486 -10.35 -12.58 12.26
N ARG A 487 -9.42 -11.92 12.95
CA ARG A 487 -8.05 -11.68 12.48
C ARG A 487 -7.17 -12.94 12.47
N GLU A 488 -7.64 -14.02 13.08
CA GLU A 488 -6.98 -15.32 13.14
C GLU A 488 -7.21 -16.14 11.88
N GLN A 489 -8.27 -15.84 11.13
CA GLN A 489 -8.58 -16.54 9.88
C GLN A 489 -7.56 -16.17 8.80
N ARG A 490 -7.29 -17.15 7.94
CA ARG A 490 -6.38 -16.98 6.80
C ARG A 490 -7.17 -16.74 5.52
N VAL A 491 -6.64 -15.88 4.67
CA VAL A 491 -7.17 -15.66 3.32
C VAL A 491 -6.82 -16.86 2.42
N TRP A 492 -7.51 -17.00 1.29
CA TRP A 492 -7.42 -18.18 0.41
C TRP A 492 -5.99 -18.56 0.02
N TRP A 493 -5.16 -17.62 -0.44
CA TRP A 493 -3.79 -17.92 -0.86
C TRP A 493 -2.83 -18.23 0.31
N ASN A 494 -3.25 -18.01 1.53
CA ASN A 494 -2.45 -18.24 2.76
C ASN A 494 -3.02 -19.39 3.63
N ARG A 495 -3.82 -20.28 3.10
CA ARG A 495 -4.38 -21.43 3.84
C ARG A 495 -3.36 -22.58 3.90
N ARG A 496 -2.40 -22.50 4.81
CA ARG A 496 -1.48 -23.59 5.16
C ARG A 496 -1.78 -24.19 6.53
#